data_05e8104569ff21e65f0ce917ea73c4f3
#
_entry.id   05e8104569ff21e65f0ce917ea73c4f3
#
_cell.length_a   1.000
_cell.length_b   1.000
_cell.length_c   1.000
_cell.angle_alpha   90.00
_cell.angle_beta   90.00
_cell.angle_gamma   90.00
#
_symmetry.space_group_name_H-M   'P 1'
#
loop_
_entity.id
_entity.type
_entity.pdbx_description
1 polymer ?
#
loop_
_entity_poly.entity_id
_entity_poly.type
_entity_poly.pdbx_seq_one_letter_code
_entity_poly.pdbx_strand_id
1 'polypeptide(L)'
;MMRTIQLSEITDNIKEMCIEANHVLTPDMAKALETAACREKSPLGQKVLGQLQENLQIAGQDWIPICQDTGMAVVFLEIGQDVHFEGGILEDAVNEGIRQGYAEGYLRKSVVGDPLLRENTKDNTPGIIHYSIVPGEQVKITVAPKGFGSENMSRVFMLKPADGMEGVKNAILTAVRDAGPNACPPMVVGVGIGGTFEKCALMAKQALTRPLDDSSNIPYIKEMEDELLEKINKTGIGPGGLGGTTTALGVKINTYPTHIAGLPVAVNICCHVNRHSVRTI
;
A
#
# COMPACT_ATOMS: atom_id res chain seq x y z
N MET A 1 10.39 -13.38 -29.78
CA MET A 1 10.04 -14.79 -29.48
C MET A 1 9.13 -14.73 -28.26
N MET A 2 8.09 -15.52 -28.19
CA MET A 2 7.20 -15.55 -27.02
C MET A 2 7.93 -16.27 -25.88
N ARG A 3 8.02 -15.65 -24.70
CA ARG A 3 8.63 -16.25 -23.52
C ARG A 3 7.58 -17.07 -22.75
N THR A 4 7.90 -18.31 -22.46
CA THR A 4 7.02 -19.17 -21.64
C THR A 4 7.45 -19.12 -20.18
N ILE A 5 6.49 -18.89 -19.30
CA ILE A 5 6.65 -18.91 -17.83
C ILE A 5 5.77 -20.00 -17.26
N GLN A 6 6.33 -20.86 -16.43
CA GLN A 6 5.58 -21.89 -15.71
C GLN A 6 4.82 -21.25 -14.55
N LEU A 7 3.55 -21.57 -14.40
CA LEU A 7 2.72 -21.00 -13.32
C LEU A 7 3.18 -21.42 -11.92
N SER A 8 3.91 -22.52 -11.78
CA SER A 8 4.59 -22.87 -10.52
C SER A 8 5.60 -21.80 -10.09
N GLU A 9 6.31 -21.16 -11.03
CA GLU A 9 7.24 -20.07 -10.74
C GLU A 9 6.49 -18.83 -10.17
N ILE A 10 5.30 -18.54 -10.69
CA ILE A 10 4.43 -17.48 -10.15
C ILE A 10 4.00 -17.83 -8.72
N THR A 11 3.54 -19.05 -8.49
CA THR A 11 3.13 -19.55 -7.16
C THR A 11 4.24 -19.42 -6.13
N ASP A 12 5.45 -19.89 -6.45
CA ASP A 12 6.59 -19.84 -5.55
C ASP A 12 7.02 -18.41 -5.22
N ASN A 13 7.09 -17.54 -6.24
CA ASN A 13 7.41 -16.13 -6.02
C ASN A 13 6.38 -15.45 -5.11
N ILE A 14 5.09 -15.61 -5.36
CA ILE A 14 4.04 -14.98 -4.54
C ILE A 14 4.04 -15.51 -3.11
N LYS A 15 4.27 -16.81 -2.92
CA LYS A 15 4.42 -17.41 -1.60
C LYS A 15 5.52 -16.71 -0.79
N GLU A 16 6.72 -16.64 -1.35
CA GLU A 16 7.86 -16.01 -0.70
C GLU A 16 7.64 -14.51 -0.46
N MET A 17 7.07 -13.80 -1.44
CA MET A 17 6.78 -12.35 -1.33
C MET A 17 5.73 -12.05 -0.25
N CYS A 18 4.72 -12.91 -0.05
CA CYS A 18 3.76 -12.77 1.05
C CYS A 18 4.46 -12.86 2.42
N ILE A 19 5.39 -13.80 2.57
CA ILE A 19 6.16 -13.98 3.80
C ILE A 19 7.08 -12.78 4.00
N GLU A 20 7.94 -12.50 3.03
CA GLU A 20 8.93 -11.42 3.08
C GLU A 20 8.30 -10.07 3.44
N ALA A 21 7.25 -9.67 2.71
CA ALA A 21 6.58 -8.39 2.94
C ALA A 21 5.98 -8.25 4.35
N ASN A 22 5.61 -9.35 5.00
CA ASN A 22 5.07 -9.32 6.36
C ASN A 22 6.16 -9.33 7.46
N HIS A 23 7.41 -9.67 7.12
CA HIS A 23 8.51 -9.80 8.09
C HIS A 23 9.51 -8.66 8.01
N VAL A 24 9.69 -8.06 6.83
CA VAL A 24 10.67 -6.99 6.61
C VAL A 24 10.03 -5.85 5.82
N LEU A 25 10.21 -4.62 6.28
CA LEU A 25 9.85 -3.44 5.49
C LEU A 25 10.89 -3.16 4.39
N THR A 26 10.45 -2.47 3.34
CA THR A 26 11.37 -1.96 2.32
C THR A 26 12.38 -0.98 2.93
N PRO A 27 13.60 -0.88 2.38
CA PRO A 27 14.66 -0.01 2.93
C PRO A 27 14.26 1.46 3.05
N ASP A 28 13.47 1.98 2.10
CA ASP A 28 12.95 3.36 2.12
C ASP A 28 11.97 3.59 3.28
N MET A 29 11.10 2.62 3.56
CA MET A 29 10.18 2.68 4.70
C MET A 29 10.93 2.62 6.04
N ALA A 30 11.88 1.71 6.19
CA ALA A 30 12.69 1.61 7.40
C ALA A 30 13.47 2.91 7.67
N LYS A 31 14.10 3.47 6.62
CA LYS A 31 14.81 4.75 6.69
C LYS A 31 13.88 5.93 6.99
N ALA A 32 12.66 5.92 6.45
CA ALA A 32 11.67 6.98 6.75
C ALA A 32 11.28 6.97 8.23
N LEU A 33 11.06 5.80 8.83
CA LEU A 33 10.79 5.66 10.27
C LEU A 33 11.98 6.11 11.13
N GLU A 34 13.19 5.75 10.76
CA GLU A 34 14.41 6.21 11.44
C GLU A 34 14.54 7.74 11.40
N THR A 35 14.36 8.32 10.21
CA THR A 35 14.40 9.77 10.02
C THR A 35 13.31 10.46 10.83
N ALA A 36 12.10 9.88 10.86
CA ALA A 36 10.97 10.37 11.64
C ALA A 36 11.29 10.40 13.14
N ALA A 37 11.88 9.33 13.67
CA ALA A 37 12.27 9.25 15.08
C ALA A 37 13.28 10.34 15.49
N CYS A 38 14.24 10.65 14.61
CA CYS A 38 15.22 11.72 14.84
C CYS A 38 14.60 13.13 14.79
N ARG A 39 13.52 13.32 14.01
CA ARG A 39 12.89 14.64 13.81
C ARG A 39 11.69 14.91 14.71
N GLU A 40 11.11 13.89 15.31
CA GLU A 40 9.94 14.02 16.18
C GLU A 40 10.29 14.88 17.41
N LYS A 41 9.40 15.84 17.72
CA LYS A 41 9.61 16.79 18.83
C LYS A 41 8.90 16.40 20.11
N SER A 42 7.84 15.58 20.01
CA SER A 42 7.12 15.09 21.19
C SER A 42 7.90 13.98 21.86
N PRO A 43 8.22 14.06 23.18
CA PRO A 43 8.87 12.97 23.88
C PRO A 43 8.07 11.66 23.83
N LEU A 44 6.74 11.74 23.86
CA LEU A 44 5.87 10.57 23.69
C LEU A 44 5.93 10.03 22.28
N GLY A 45 5.90 10.91 21.27
CA GLY A 45 6.04 10.52 19.86
C GLY A 45 7.39 9.83 19.58
N GLN A 46 8.49 10.35 20.14
CA GLN A 46 9.82 9.72 20.05
C GLN A 46 9.82 8.31 20.66
N LYS A 47 9.19 8.14 21.83
CA LYS A 47 9.07 6.83 22.47
C LYS A 47 8.28 5.84 21.61
N VAL A 48 7.16 6.28 21.02
CA VAL A 48 6.35 5.44 20.11
C VAL A 48 7.17 5.02 18.90
N LEU A 49 7.83 5.97 18.22
CA LEU A 49 8.69 5.68 17.07
C LEU A 49 9.84 4.74 17.42
N GLY A 50 10.46 4.90 18.59
CA GLY A 50 11.48 3.97 19.10
C GLY A 50 10.94 2.55 19.27
N GLN A 51 9.72 2.38 19.81
CA GLN A 51 9.07 1.08 19.92
C GLN A 51 8.76 0.45 18.56
N LEU A 52 8.36 1.27 17.57
CA LEU A 52 8.14 0.76 16.21
C LEU A 52 9.43 0.27 15.57
N GLN A 53 10.56 0.97 15.78
CA GLN A 53 11.87 0.53 15.29
C GLN A 53 12.35 -0.75 15.98
N GLU A 54 12.19 -0.85 17.30
CA GLU A 54 12.51 -2.06 18.05
C GLU A 54 11.68 -3.26 17.55
N ASN A 55 10.38 -3.04 17.32
CA ASN A 55 9.50 -4.07 16.76
C ASN A 55 9.98 -4.56 15.37
N LEU A 56 10.44 -3.65 14.50
CA LEU A 56 10.98 -4.05 13.19
C LEU A 56 12.28 -4.88 13.33
N GLN A 57 13.13 -4.53 14.28
CA GLN A 57 14.36 -5.29 14.54
C GLN A 57 14.04 -6.70 15.04
N ILE A 58 13.14 -6.83 16.02
CA ILE A 58 12.68 -8.12 16.53
C ILE A 58 12.05 -8.95 15.42
N ALA A 59 11.14 -8.36 14.64
CA ALA A 59 10.45 -9.06 13.55
C ALA A 59 11.43 -9.62 12.51
N GLY A 60 12.44 -8.83 12.13
CA GLY A 60 13.46 -9.27 11.17
C GLY A 60 14.46 -10.28 11.75
N GLN A 61 14.83 -10.18 13.03
CA GLN A 61 15.78 -11.09 13.68
C GLN A 61 15.15 -12.45 13.98
N ASP A 62 13.94 -12.45 14.54
CA ASP A 62 13.25 -13.66 14.96
C ASP A 62 12.39 -14.26 13.83
N TRP A 63 12.36 -13.59 12.69
CA TRP A 63 11.58 -13.96 11.51
C TRP A 63 10.11 -14.21 11.84
N ILE A 64 9.49 -13.21 12.49
CA ILE A 64 8.08 -13.18 12.87
C ILE A 64 7.38 -11.98 12.20
N PRO A 65 6.06 -12.04 11.97
CA PRO A 65 5.32 -10.92 11.36
C PRO A 65 5.44 -9.63 12.16
N ILE A 66 5.64 -8.51 11.46
CA ILE A 66 5.77 -7.16 12.05
C ILE A 66 4.49 -6.76 12.81
N CYS A 67 3.33 -7.25 12.39
CA CYS A 67 2.02 -6.89 12.94
C CYS A 67 1.10 -8.10 12.97
N GLN A 68 0.17 -8.15 13.94
CA GLN A 68 -0.87 -9.18 13.99
C GLN A 68 -1.87 -9.10 12.82
N ASP A 69 -2.05 -7.92 12.21
CA ASP A 69 -2.80 -7.78 10.97
C ASP A 69 -1.86 -7.93 9.78
N THR A 70 -1.73 -9.17 9.30
CA THR A 70 -0.93 -9.50 8.13
C THR A 70 -1.66 -9.23 6.81
N GLY A 71 -2.87 -8.68 6.91
CA GLY A 71 -3.62 -8.09 5.82
C GLY A 71 -4.26 -9.06 4.84
N MET A 72 -4.89 -8.47 3.84
CA MET A 72 -5.35 -9.14 2.63
C MET A 72 -4.32 -8.90 1.52
N ALA A 73 -3.93 -9.93 0.79
CA ALA A 73 -2.94 -9.79 -0.26
C ALA A 73 -3.52 -9.01 -1.45
N VAL A 74 -2.88 -7.88 -1.79
CA VAL A 74 -3.11 -7.16 -3.04
C VAL A 74 -1.93 -7.45 -3.95
N VAL A 75 -2.21 -7.94 -5.15
CA VAL A 75 -1.19 -8.34 -6.13
C VAL A 75 -1.36 -7.52 -7.40
N PHE A 76 -0.29 -6.86 -7.82
CA PHE A 76 -0.22 -6.21 -9.12
C PHE A 76 0.70 -7.04 -10.02
N LEU A 77 0.20 -7.39 -11.21
CA LEU A 77 0.92 -8.09 -12.25
C LEU A 77 1.05 -7.20 -13.48
N GLU A 78 2.26 -6.74 -13.77
CA GLU A 78 2.62 -6.09 -15.02
C GLU A 78 3.18 -7.18 -15.95
N ILE A 79 2.36 -7.64 -16.91
CA ILE A 79 2.65 -8.80 -17.76
C ILE A 79 3.15 -8.30 -19.11
N GLY A 80 4.35 -8.73 -19.50
CA GLY A 80 4.88 -8.47 -20.83
C GLY A 80 3.99 -9.06 -21.91
N GLN A 81 3.74 -8.30 -22.99
CA GLN A 81 2.88 -8.71 -24.08
C GLN A 81 3.35 -9.99 -24.79
N ASP A 82 4.64 -10.30 -24.72
CA ASP A 82 5.24 -11.48 -25.33
C ASP A 82 5.38 -12.65 -24.36
N VAL A 83 4.64 -12.65 -23.23
CA VAL A 83 4.61 -13.73 -22.24
C VAL A 83 3.46 -14.69 -22.51
N HIS A 84 3.76 -15.98 -22.42
CA HIS A 84 2.80 -17.08 -22.39
C HIS A 84 2.93 -17.85 -21.09
N PHE A 85 1.80 -18.12 -20.41
CA PHE A 85 1.76 -18.91 -19.20
C PHE A 85 1.38 -20.34 -19.49
N GLU A 86 2.09 -21.30 -18.86
CA GLU A 86 1.80 -22.72 -18.95
C GLU A 86 1.62 -23.34 -17.54
N GLY A 87 0.82 -24.40 -17.48
CA GLY A 87 0.64 -25.20 -16.26
C GLY A 87 -0.63 -24.90 -15.49
N GLY A 88 -1.63 -24.19 -16.07
CA GLY A 88 -2.93 -23.98 -15.43
C GLY A 88 -3.54 -22.61 -15.71
N ILE A 89 -4.20 -22.04 -14.70
CA ILE A 89 -4.84 -20.72 -14.72
C ILE A 89 -4.02 -19.77 -13.84
N LEU A 90 -3.68 -18.59 -14.36
CA LEU A 90 -2.84 -17.60 -13.67
C LEU A 90 -3.44 -17.17 -12.32
N GLU A 91 -4.74 -16.92 -12.26
CA GLU A 91 -5.42 -16.54 -11.03
C GLU A 91 -5.34 -17.61 -9.95
N ASP A 92 -5.46 -18.89 -10.34
CA ASP A 92 -5.33 -20.02 -9.43
C ASP A 92 -3.90 -20.14 -8.87
N ALA A 93 -2.88 -19.93 -9.72
CA ALA A 93 -1.49 -19.94 -9.32
C ALA A 93 -1.16 -18.81 -8.33
N VAL A 94 -1.71 -17.61 -8.55
CA VAL A 94 -1.57 -16.47 -7.61
C VAL A 94 -2.21 -16.80 -6.27
N ASN A 95 -3.45 -17.30 -6.27
CA ASN A 95 -4.16 -17.65 -5.04
C ASN A 95 -3.48 -18.82 -4.31
N GLU A 96 -2.92 -19.80 -5.03
CA GLU A 96 -2.14 -20.89 -4.43
C GLU A 96 -0.89 -20.34 -3.73
N GLY A 97 -0.15 -19.41 -4.35
CA GLY A 97 0.99 -18.74 -3.73
C GLY A 97 0.61 -18.00 -2.45
N ILE A 98 -0.52 -17.28 -2.45
CA ILE A 98 -1.06 -16.61 -1.27
C ILE A 98 -1.39 -17.65 -0.17
N ARG A 99 -2.11 -18.73 -0.51
CA ARG A 99 -2.49 -19.79 0.43
C ARG A 99 -1.27 -20.40 1.12
N GLN A 100 -0.26 -20.78 0.34
CA GLN A 100 0.99 -21.32 0.86
C GLN A 100 1.75 -20.29 1.71
N GLY A 101 1.90 -19.06 1.23
CA GLY A 101 2.59 -17.99 1.94
C GLY A 101 1.96 -17.68 3.30
N TYR A 102 0.63 -17.62 3.38
CA TYR A 102 -0.08 -17.37 4.64
C TYR A 102 -0.08 -18.59 5.58
N ALA A 103 0.08 -19.79 5.05
CA ALA A 103 0.22 -21.01 5.87
C ALA A 103 1.64 -21.16 6.41
N GLU A 104 2.65 -21.12 5.53
CA GLU A 104 4.06 -21.36 5.86
C GLU A 104 4.69 -20.19 6.65
N GLY A 105 4.26 -18.95 6.37
CA GLY A 105 4.69 -17.76 7.11
C GLY A 105 3.96 -17.52 8.43
N TYR A 106 3.09 -18.45 8.86
CA TYR A 106 2.26 -18.31 10.07
C TYR A 106 1.46 -17.00 10.10
N LEU A 107 1.03 -16.53 8.93
CA LEU A 107 0.31 -15.28 8.78
C LEU A 107 -1.18 -15.47 9.14
N ARG A 108 -1.81 -14.38 9.60
CA ARG A 108 -3.22 -14.42 10.01
C ARG A 108 -4.14 -14.54 8.79
N LYS A 109 -5.03 -15.55 8.79
CA LYS A 109 -6.05 -15.74 7.78
C LYS A 109 -7.24 -14.85 8.09
N SER A 110 -7.34 -13.71 7.42
CA SER A 110 -8.32 -12.65 7.73
C SER A 110 -9.44 -12.52 6.70
N VAL A 111 -9.35 -13.24 5.56
CA VAL A 111 -10.35 -13.16 4.49
C VAL A 111 -11.62 -13.91 4.86
N VAL A 112 -12.76 -13.27 4.59
CA VAL A 112 -14.10 -13.87 4.70
C VAL A 112 -14.68 -14.06 3.31
N GLY A 113 -15.28 -15.24 3.06
CA GLY A 113 -15.82 -15.62 1.75
C GLY A 113 -17.06 -14.83 1.35
N ASP A 114 -17.85 -14.41 2.33
CA ASP A 114 -18.99 -13.52 2.12
C ASP A 114 -18.90 -12.31 3.06
N PRO A 115 -19.02 -11.08 2.56
CA PRO A 115 -18.85 -9.87 3.37
C PRO A 115 -19.95 -9.63 4.39
N LEU A 116 -21.11 -10.24 4.25
CA LEU A 116 -22.26 -10.12 5.16
C LEU A 116 -22.35 -11.29 6.14
N LEU A 117 -22.21 -12.54 5.65
CA LEU A 117 -22.25 -13.75 6.48
C LEU A 117 -20.97 -13.95 7.29
N ARG A 118 -19.85 -13.36 6.84
CA ARG A 118 -18.58 -13.28 7.57
C ARG A 118 -17.89 -14.62 7.85
N GLU A 119 -18.15 -15.65 7.04
CA GLU A 119 -17.47 -16.94 7.14
C GLU A 119 -16.03 -16.85 6.64
N ASN A 120 -15.08 -17.23 7.48
CA ASN A 120 -13.65 -17.17 7.16
C ASN A 120 -13.27 -18.24 6.12
N THR A 121 -12.47 -17.86 5.12
CA THR A 121 -12.01 -18.78 4.06
C THR A 121 -10.95 -19.78 4.56
N LYS A 122 -10.32 -19.51 5.71
CA LYS A 122 -9.30 -20.31 6.42
C LYS A 122 -7.93 -20.39 5.73
N ASP A 123 -7.76 -19.79 4.56
CA ASP A 123 -6.52 -19.82 3.78
C ASP A 123 -6.07 -18.42 3.28
N ASN A 124 -6.82 -17.37 3.63
CA ASN A 124 -6.60 -15.97 3.23
C ASN A 124 -6.73 -15.70 1.74
N THR A 125 -7.45 -16.56 1.01
CA THR A 125 -7.81 -16.34 -0.40
C THR A 125 -9.30 -15.99 -0.55
N PRO A 126 -9.71 -15.39 -1.68
CA PRO A 126 -8.86 -14.92 -2.77
C PRO A 126 -8.10 -13.65 -2.43
N GLY A 127 -6.96 -13.44 -3.10
CA GLY A 127 -6.29 -12.13 -3.13
C GLY A 127 -7.02 -11.14 -4.02
N ILE A 128 -6.66 -9.86 -3.90
CA ILE A 128 -7.10 -8.81 -4.83
C ILE A 128 -6.06 -8.69 -5.94
N ILE A 129 -6.36 -9.14 -7.14
CA ILE A 129 -5.41 -9.23 -8.24
C ILE A 129 -5.72 -8.18 -9.30
N HIS A 130 -4.72 -7.40 -9.66
CA HIS A 130 -4.77 -6.41 -10.73
C HIS A 130 -3.78 -6.76 -11.83
N TYR A 131 -4.25 -6.78 -13.06
CA TYR A 131 -3.45 -7.09 -14.24
C TYR A 131 -3.23 -5.85 -15.09
N SER A 132 -2.03 -5.69 -15.64
CA SER A 132 -1.73 -4.76 -16.72
C SER A 132 -0.83 -5.42 -17.75
N ILE A 133 -1.08 -5.12 -19.03
CA ILE A 133 -0.23 -5.59 -20.13
C ILE A 133 0.75 -4.47 -20.47
N VAL A 134 2.03 -4.81 -20.53
CA VAL A 134 3.12 -3.88 -20.84
C VAL A 134 3.96 -4.43 -22.01
N PRO A 135 4.72 -3.60 -22.71
CA PRO A 135 5.65 -4.11 -23.72
C PRO A 135 6.71 -5.02 -23.12
N GLY A 136 7.14 -6.03 -23.88
CA GLY A 136 8.28 -6.91 -23.52
C GLY A 136 7.85 -8.31 -23.06
N GLU A 137 8.79 -9.01 -22.44
CA GLU A 137 8.69 -10.44 -22.11
C GLU A 137 8.92 -10.75 -20.63
N GLN A 138 8.86 -9.74 -19.78
CA GLN A 138 9.01 -9.89 -18.32
C GLN A 138 7.66 -9.80 -17.62
N VAL A 139 7.58 -10.41 -16.45
CA VAL A 139 6.45 -10.21 -15.53
C VAL A 139 6.97 -9.56 -14.25
N LYS A 140 6.49 -8.36 -13.97
CA LYS A 140 6.76 -7.70 -12.69
C LYS A 140 5.60 -7.98 -11.75
N ILE A 141 5.92 -8.53 -10.61
CA ILE A 141 4.98 -8.90 -9.55
C ILE A 141 5.21 -7.94 -8.39
N THR A 142 4.13 -7.33 -7.89
CA THR A 142 4.14 -6.59 -6.63
C THR A 142 3.11 -7.22 -5.70
N VAL A 143 3.54 -7.69 -4.53
CA VAL A 143 2.66 -8.19 -3.47
C VAL A 143 2.64 -7.20 -2.33
N ALA A 144 1.48 -6.65 -2.02
CA ALA A 144 1.27 -5.65 -0.98
C ALA A 144 0.18 -6.13 0.00
N PRO A 145 0.54 -6.81 1.09
CA PRO A 145 -0.42 -7.19 2.12
C PRO A 145 -1.00 -5.94 2.80
N LYS A 146 -2.30 -5.71 2.65
CA LYS A 146 -2.97 -4.51 3.13
C LYS A 146 -3.79 -4.77 4.38
N GLY A 147 -3.35 -4.19 5.50
CA GLY A 147 -4.07 -4.23 6.78
C GLY A 147 -5.35 -3.39 6.75
N PHE A 148 -6.42 -3.89 7.36
CA PHE A 148 -7.76 -3.29 7.24
C PHE A 148 -8.03 -2.17 8.24
N GLY A 149 -7.29 -2.04 9.32
CA GLY A 149 -7.40 -0.88 10.20
C GLY A 149 -7.24 0.45 9.44
N SER A 150 -6.18 0.55 8.65
CA SER A 150 -5.95 1.72 7.80
C SER A 150 -6.74 1.70 6.50
N GLU A 151 -7.04 0.53 5.92
CA GLU A 151 -7.87 0.44 4.71
C GLU A 151 -9.26 1.04 4.92
N ASN A 152 -9.88 0.77 6.06
CA ASN A 152 -11.19 1.30 6.42
C ASN A 152 -11.23 2.84 6.52
N MET A 153 -10.06 3.48 6.65
CA MET A 153 -9.94 4.94 6.73
C MET A 153 -9.83 5.60 5.36
N SER A 154 -9.77 4.82 4.28
CA SER A 154 -9.65 5.33 2.91
C SER A 154 -10.97 5.93 2.42
N ARG A 155 -10.89 6.90 1.49
CA ARG A 155 -12.05 7.64 0.97
C ARG A 155 -11.94 7.84 -0.55
N VAL A 156 -13.09 7.89 -1.21
CA VAL A 156 -13.22 8.32 -2.59
C VAL A 156 -14.12 9.56 -2.63
N PHE A 157 -13.67 10.58 -3.33
CA PHE A 157 -14.39 11.84 -3.53
C PHE A 157 -14.63 12.05 -5.01
N MET A 158 -15.87 12.32 -5.40
CA MET A 158 -16.23 12.72 -6.76
C MET A 158 -16.36 14.25 -6.78
N LEU A 159 -15.22 14.93 -6.96
CA LEU A 159 -15.14 16.38 -6.98
C LEU A 159 -15.62 16.92 -8.32
N LYS A 160 -15.95 18.23 -8.34
CA LYS A 160 -16.25 18.98 -9.56
C LYS A 160 -14.97 19.63 -10.10
N PRO A 161 -14.81 19.79 -11.40
CA PRO A 161 -13.66 20.51 -11.96
C PRO A 161 -13.45 21.92 -11.38
N ALA A 162 -14.53 22.59 -10.96
CA ALA A 162 -14.46 23.90 -10.32
C ALA A 162 -13.81 23.89 -8.94
N ASP A 163 -13.76 22.73 -8.25
CA ASP A 163 -13.09 22.62 -6.95
C ASP A 163 -11.56 22.71 -7.10
N GLY A 164 -11.05 22.40 -8.29
CA GLY A 164 -9.66 22.59 -8.68
C GLY A 164 -8.65 21.91 -7.72
N MET A 165 -7.43 22.43 -7.75
CA MET A 165 -6.32 21.89 -6.94
C MET A 165 -6.58 22.03 -5.42
N GLU A 166 -7.18 23.10 -4.98
CA GLU A 166 -7.48 23.32 -3.55
C GLU A 166 -8.57 22.34 -3.06
N GLY A 167 -9.57 22.02 -3.88
CA GLY A 167 -10.55 20.98 -3.57
C GLY A 167 -9.89 19.60 -3.40
N VAL A 168 -8.93 19.26 -4.26
CA VAL A 168 -8.16 18.02 -4.15
C VAL A 168 -7.35 17.97 -2.84
N LYS A 169 -6.60 19.04 -2.53
CA LYS A 169 -5.83 19.13 -1.28
C LYS A 169 -6.73 19.01 -0.04
N ASN A 170 -7.89 19.67 -0.05
CA ASN A 170 -8.85 19.61 1.04
C ASN A 170 -9.45 18.19 1.20
N ALA A 171 -9.76 17.49 0.11
CA ALA A 171 -10.23 16.11 0.16
C ALA A 171 -9.19 15.18 0.81
N ILE A 172 -7.91 15.33 0.43
CA ILE A 172 -6.81 14.55 1.02
C ILE A 172 -6.66 14.85 2.52
N LEU A 173 -6.63 16.12 2.90
CA LEU A 173 -6.52 16.52 4.31
C LEU A 173 -7.73 16.06 5.14
N THR A 174 -8.93 16.06 4.55
CA THR A 174 -10.14 15.56 5.20
C THR A 174 -10.03 14.05 5.47
N ALA A 175 -9.63 13.27 4.47
CA ALA A 175 -9.44 11.83 4.64
C ALA A 175 -8.43 11.51 5.76
N VAL A 176 -7.32 12.24 5.81
CA VAL A 176 -6.29 12.06 6.86
C VAL A 176 -6.82 12.44 8.24
N ARG A 177 -7.56 13.54 8.38
CA ARG A 177 -8.15 13.95 9.67
C ARG A 177 -9.21 12.97 10.15
N ASP A 178 -10.05 12.48 9.25
CA ASP A 178 -11.06 11.46 9.55
C ASP A 178 -10.43 10.14 9.97
N ALA A 179 -9.31 9.77 9.36
CA ALA A 179 -8.53 8.60 9.74
C ALA A 179 -7.97 8.73 11.17
N GLY A 180 -7.38 9.87 11.49
CA GLY A 180 -6.86 10.16 12.81
C GLY A 180 -6.00 9.04 13.38
N PRO A 181 -6.18 8.70 14.67
CA PRO A 181 -5.43 7.61 15.31
C PRO A 181 -5.78 6.21 14.78
N ASN A 182 -6.96 6.03 14.16
CA ASN A 182 -7.46 4.73 13.70
C ASN A 182 -6.62 4.13 12.57
N ALA A 183 -5.85 4.96 11.87
CA ALA A 183 -4.93 4.51 10.82
C ALA A 183 -3.57 4.02 11.35
N CYS A 184 -3.35 3.99 12.66
CA CYS A 184 -2.06 3.65 13.28
C CYS A 184 -0.88 4.49 12.70
N PRO A 185 -0.90 5.84 12.86
CA PRO A 185 0.16 6.69 12.33
C PRO A 185 1.52 6.42 12.99
N PRO A 186 2.64 6.78 12.31
CA PRO A 186 2.68 7.61 11.11
C PRO A 186 2.22 6.89 9.86
N MET A 187 1.42 7.57 9.04
CA MET A 187 0.77 6.98 7.85
C MET A 187 1.63 7.14 6.60
N VAL A 188 1.33 6.30 5.60
CA VAL A 188 1.62 6.58 4.19
C VAL A 188 0.30 6.85 3.47
N VAL A 189 0.25 7.92 2.71
CA VAL A 189 -0.96 8.37 2.03
C VAL A 189 -0.79 8.21 0.52
N GLY A 190 -1.50 7.24 -0.05
CA GLY A 190 -1.58 7.03 -1.49
C GLY A 190 -2.78 7.77 -2.08
N VAL A 191 -2.56 8.51 -3.15
CA VAL A 191 -3.60 9.32 -3.80
C VAL A 191 -3.70 8.98 -5.27
N GLY A 192 -4.91 8.84 -5.77
CA GLY A 192 -5.21 8.72 -7.19
C GLY A 192 -6.11 9.87 -7.63
N ILE A 193 -5.70 10.62 -8.64
CA ILE A 193 -6.44 11.77 -9.17
C ILE A 193 -6.76 11.53 -10.64
N GLY A 194 -8.02 11.66 -11.01
CA GLY A 194 -8.49 11.49 -12.40
C GLY A 194 -8.93 10.07 -12.71
N GLY A 195 -9.09 9.76 -14.01
CA GLY A 195 -9.72 8.54 -14.47
C GLY A 195 -11.22 8.52 -14.18
N THR A 196 -11.68 7.39 -13.65
CA THR A 196 -13.04 7.10 -13.23
C THR A 196 -13.05 6.72 -11.75
N PHE A 197 -14.22 6.41 -11.17
CA PHE A 197 -14.38 6.02 -9.76
C PHE A 197 -13.44 4.87 -9.36
N GLU A 198 -13.42 3.79 -10.14
CA GLU A 198 -12.56 2.63 -9.86
C GLU A 198 -11.08 2.90 -10.20
N LYS A 199 -10.81 3.70 -11.25
CA LYS A 199 -9.45 4.01 -11.67
C LYS A 199 -8.71 4.86 -10.65
N CYS A 200 -9.34 5.89 -10.08
CA CYS A 200 -8.70 6.70 -9.03
C CYS A 200 -8.43 5.87 -7.77
N ALA A 201 -9.34 4.96 -7.38
CA ALA A 201 -9.14 4.07 -6.25
C ALA A 201 -7.96 3.10 -6.46
N LEU A 202 -7.87 2.49 -7.65
CA LEU A 202 -6.74 1.64 -8.03
C LEU A 202 -5.42 2.41 -8.01
N MET A 203 -5.38 3.62 -8.58
CA MET A 203 -4.18 4.46 -8.56
C MET A 203 -3.74 4.86 -7.16
N ALA A 204 -4.67 5.14 -6.26
CA ALA A 204 -4.37 5.43 -4.86
C ALA A 204 -3.74 4.21 -4.17
N LYS A 205 -4.22 3.00 -4.46
CA LYS A 205 -3.63 1.76 -3.97
C LYS A 205 -2.21 1.54 -4.52
N GLN A 206 -2.02 1.74 -5.82
CA GLN A 206 -0.71 1.64 -6.47
C GLN A 206 0.28 2.69 -5.93
N ALA A 207 -0.20 3.90 -5.61
CA ALA A 207 0.64 4.95 -5.05
C ALA A 207 1.28 4.56 -3.71
N LEU A 208 0.65 3.68 -2.92
CA LEU A 208 1.23 3.14 -1.68
C LEU A 208 2.43 2.22 -1.90
N THR A 209 2.62 1.68 -3.10
CA THR A 209 3.77 0.82 -3.44
C THR A 209 4.92 1.59 -4.10
N ARG A 210 4.81 2.91 -4.25
CA ARG A 210 5.91 3.75 -4.68
C ARG A 210 6.91 3.94 -3.54
N PRO A 211 8.23 3.87 -3.82
CA PRO A 211 9.24 4.18 -2.82
C PRO A 211 9.03 5.57 -2.20
N LEU A 212 9.25 5.70 -0.89
CA LEU A 212 9.06 6.98 -0.21
C LEU A 212 10.09 8.05 -0.61
N ASP A 213 11.25 7.64 -1.08
CA ASP A 213 12.30 8.51 -1.62
C ASP A 213 12.14 8.81 -3.11
N ASP A 214 11.15 8.19 -3.80
CA ASP A 214 10.75 8.56 -5.15
C ASP A 214 9.95 9.88 -5.15
N SER A 215 10.08 10.66 -6.20
CA SER A 215 9.30 11.88 -6.43
C SER A 215 8.55 11.79 -7.75
N SER A 216 7.38 12.41 -7.83
CA SER A 216 6.65 12.52 -9.10
C SER A 216 7.49 13.22 -10.16
N ASN A 217 7.47 12.69 -11.38
CA ASN A 217 8.10 13.34 -12.55
C ASN A 217 7.33 14.58 -13.04
N ILE A 218 6.12 14.82 -12.51
CA ILE A 218 5.28 15.97 -12.82
C ILE A 218 5.55 17.04 -11.76
N PRO A 219 6.15 18.21 -12.10
CA PRO A 219 6.64 19.17 -11.11
C PRO A 219 5.59 19.61 -10.09
N TYR A 220 4.38 20.01 -10.56
CA TYR A 220 3.33 20.49 -9.66
C TYR A 220 2.76 19.35 -8.76
N ILE A 221 2.85 18.10 -9.16
CA ILE A 221 2.46 16.95 -8.32
C ILE A 221 3.50 16.74 -7.24
N LYS A 222 4.80 16.82 -7.58
CA LYS A 222 5.88 16.75 -6.58
C LYS A 222 5.72 17.84 -5.52
N GLU A 223 5.49 19.07 -5.94
CA GLU A 223 5.25 20.19 -5.02
C GLU A 223 4.03 19.93 -4.13
N MET A 224 2.96 19.33 -4.69
CA MET A 224 1.76 18.97 -3.94
C MET A 224 2.03 17.82 -2.94
N GLU A 225 2.82 16.80 -3.31
CA GLU A 225 3.24 15.73 -2.39
C GLU A 225 3.97 16.30 -1.17
N ASP A 226 4.94 17.19 -1.40
CA ASP A 226 5.73 17.85 -0.36
C ASP A 226 4.88 18.78 0.52
N GLU A 227 4.05 19.63 -0.08
CA GLU A 227 3.14 20.54 0.63
C GLU A 227 2.14 19.78 1.52
N LEU A 228 1.55 18.72 0.98
CA LEU A 228 0.58 17.91 1.72
C LEU A 228 1.23 17.18 2.88
N LEU A 229 2.43 16.63 2.70
CA LEU A 229 3.16 15.99 3.79
C LEU A 229 3.42 16.97 4.93
N GLU A 230 3.85 18.21 4.62
CA GLU A 230 4.04 19.25 5.62
C GLU A 230 2.73 19.60 6.34
N LYS A 231 1.64 19.81 5.59
CA LYS A 231 0.32 20.15 6.17
C LYS A 231 -0.23 19.01 7.05
N ILE A 232 -0.06 17.75 6.62
CA ILE A 232 -0.48 16.56 7.39
C ILE A 232 0.31 16.49 8.71
N ASN A 233 1.61 16.71 8.66
CA ASN A 233 2.45 16.68 9.85
C ASN A 233 2.18 17.84 10.82
N LYS A 234 1.60 18.95 10.34
CA LYS A 234 1.10 20.05 11.18
C LYS A 234 -0.25 19.76 11.84
N THR A 235 -0.93 18.68 11.52
CA THR A 235 -2.22 18.33 12.17
C THR A 235 -2.08 17.98 13.64
N GLY A 236 -0.89 17.57 14.07
CA GLY A 236 -0.62 17.20 15.45
C GLY A 236 -1.17 15.84 15.89
N ILE A 237 -1.69 15.01 14.97
CA ILE A 237 -2.15 13.65 15.28
C ILE A 237 -0.99 12.83 15.85
N GLY A 238 0.16 12.88 15.22
CA GLY A 238 1.41 12.30 15.71
C GLY A 238 1.47 10.77 15.75
N PRO A 239 2.64 10.21 16.15
CA PRO A 239 2.85 8.77 16.21
C PRO A 239 1.85 8.09 17.16
N GLY A 240 1.25 6.99 16.69
CA GLY A 240 0.20 6.26 17.43
C GLY A 240 -1.10 7.07 17.66
N GLY A 241 -1.22 8.27 17.08
CA GLY A 241 -2.33 9.18 17.38
C GLY A 241 -2.25 9.86 18.75
N LEU A 242 -1.07 9.85 19.36
CA LEU A 242 -0.83 10.34 20.73
C LEU A 242 -0.25 11.76 20.78
N GLY A 243 -0.34 12.47 19.68
CA GLY A 243 0.24 13.80 19.54
C GLY A 243 1.70 13.75 19.07
N GLY A 244 2.12 14.83 18.40
CA GLY A 244 3.48 14.95 17.88
C GLY A 244 3.53 15.59 16.51
N THR A 245 4.72 15.59 15.90
CA THR A 245 5.00 16.26 14.63
C THR A 245 5.09 15.30 13.45
N THR A 246 4.98 13.98 13.69
CA THR A 246 5.07 12.94 12.66
C THR A 246 3.73 12.21 12.53
N THR A 247 2.83 12.72 11.70
CA THR A 247 1.54 12.09 11.39
C THR A 247 1.63 11.19 10.16
N ALA A 248 2.46 11.56 9.17
CA ALA A 248 2.70 10.78 7.96
C ALA A 248 4.19 10.73 7.63
N LEU A 249 4.61 9.63 6.98
CA LEU A 249 5.95 9.42 6.46
C LEU A 249 6.08 9.87 5.00
N GLY A 250 4.97 9.85 4.25
CA GLY A 250 4.95 10.24 2.85
C GLY A 250 3.55 10.39 2.29
N VAL A 251 3.46 11.20 1.24
CA VAL A 251 2.28 11.33 0.36
C VAL A 251 2.74 11.00 -1.05
N LYS A 252 2.05 10.09 -1.72
CA LYS A 252 2.35 9.69 -3.11
C LYS A 252 1.12 9.84 -3.96
N ILE A 253 1.25 10.57 -5.07
CA ILE A 253 0.12 10.94 -5.94
C ILE A 253 0.34 10.39 -7.34
N ASN A 254 -0.60 9.57 -7.80
CA ASN A 254 -0.69 9.12 -9.18
C ASN A 254 -1.83 9.86 -9.88
N THR A 255 -1.63 10.21 -11.16
CA THR A 255 -2.64 10.94 -11.96
C THR A 255 -2.99 10.18 -13.23
N TYR A 256 -4.19 10.41 -13.74
CA TYR A 256 -4.65 9.85 -15.01
C TYR A 256 -5.60 10.84 -15.71
N PRO A 257 -5.62 10.91 -17.04
CA PRO A 257 -6.61 11.69 -17.77
C PRO A 257 -8.03 11.37 -17.33
N THR A 258 -8.88 12.40 -17.27
CA THR A 258 -10.27 12.25 -16.80
C THR A 258 -11.24 12.96 -17.74
N HIS A 259 -12.54 12.70 -17.58
CA HIS A 259 -13.59 13.37 -18.32
C HIS A 259 -13.66 14.86 -17.94
N ILE A 260 -13.93 15.74 -18.91
CA ILE A 260 -13.96 17.21 -18.72
C ILE A 260 -14.91 17.66 -17.58
N ALA A 261 -15.95 16.90 -17.29
CA ALA A 261 -16.94 17.22 -16.25
C ALA A 261 -16.64 16.56 -14.89
N GLY A 262 -15.52 15.83 -14.73
CA GLY A 262 -15.22 15.10 -13.52
C GLY A 262 -13.85 15.42 -12.94
N LEU A 263 -13.72 15.25 -11.60
CA LEU A 263 -12.46 15.32 -10.89
C LEU A 263 -12.50 14.27 -9.75
N PRO A 264 -12.44 12.96 -10.08
CA PRO A 264 -12.40 11.92 -9.05
C PRO A 264 -11.07 11.93 -8.32
N VAL A 265 -11.12 11.76 -7.00
CA VAL A 265 -9.96 11.69 -6.12
C VAL A 265 -10.17 10.56 -5.13
N ALA A 266 -9.22 9.64 -5.08
CA ALA A 266 -9.19 8.60 -4.05
C ALA A 266 -7.99 8.82 -3.14
N VAL A 267 -8.20 8.58 -1.84
CA VAL A 267 -7.17 8.62 -0.81
C VAL A 267 -7.15 7.27 -0.12
N ASN A 268 -6.10 6.51 -0.32
CA ASN A 268 -5.87 5.24 0.34
C ASN A 268 -4.86 5.42 1.46
N ILE A 269 -5.28 5.15 2.68
CA ILE A 269 -4.44 5.30 3.88
C ILE A 269 -3.77 3.97 4.20
N CYS A 270 -2.47 4.02 4.47
CA CYS A 270 -1.72 2.90 5.04
C CYS A 270 -1.08 3.31 6.37
N CYS A 271 -0.97 2.37 7.30
CA CYS A 271 -0.31 2.58 8.59
C CYS A 271 1.22 2.60 8.44
N HIS A 272 1.94 2.74 9.55
CA HIS A 272 3.41 2.68 9.60
C HIS A 272 4.00 1.36 9.10
N VAL A 273 3.19 0.30 8.97
CA VAL A 273 3.57 -0.96 8.32
C VAL A 273 3.07 -0.93 6.86
N ASN A 274 3.52 0.06 6.08
CA ASN A 274 3.30 0.08 4.64
C ASN A 274 4.32 -0.85 3.98
N ARG A 275 3.89 -2.06 3.68
CA ARG A 275 4.73 -3.18 3.27
C ARG A 275 4.38 -3.68 1.88
N HIS A 276 5.40 -4.03 1.12
CA HIS A 276 5.26 -4.69 -0.16
C HIS A 276 6.59 -5.34 -0.55
N SER A 277 6.52 -6.35 -1.42
CA SER A 277 7.66 -6.95 -2.09
C SER A 277 7.49 -6.84 -3.61
N VAL A 278 8.57 -6.63 -4.34
CA VAL A 278 8.57 -6.47 -5.81
C VAL A 278 9.59 -7.42 -6.40
N ARG A 279 9.18 -8.21 -7.40
CA ARG A 279 10.06 -9.09 -8.18
C ARG A 279 9.76 -8.97 -9.66
N THR A 280 10.78 -9.12 -10.46
CA THR A 280 10.67 -9.23 -11.94
C THR A 280 11.23 -10.56 -12.36
N ILE A 281 10.45 -11.32 -13.09
CA ILE A 281 10.80 -12.64 -13.61
C ILE A 281 10.74 -12.65 -15.13
#